data_12ec7c69128c7cdea6f5bc80872b5beb
#
_entry.id   12ec7c69128c7cdea6f5bc80872b5beb
#
_cell.length_a   1.000
_cell.length_b   1.000
_cell.length_c   1.000
_cell.angle_alpha   90.00
_cell.angle_beta   90.00
_cell.angle_gamma   90.00
#
_symmetry.space_group_name_H-M   'P 1'
#
loop_
_entity.id
_entity.type
_entity.pdbx_description
1 polymer ?
#
loop_
_entity_poly.entity_id
_entity_poly.type
_entity_poly.pdbx_seq_one_letter_code
_entity_poly.pdbx_strand_id
1 'polypeptide(L)'
;MKLLLSIGFTFLFFYNANAQLVNIESKRMQKDSVRFALKSDLLFNYTDNNGAYILAIGSNITAQVKSKDLRKILFFIGNYNLIRSKDEDFQNSYFFHLRYNHKITDFLRLEGFIQNQNNTLLTISNRNLAGAGVRLKLVSEENTRVYFGNAYMYEIETLEDTGERLYNHRNSSYLSATYAFPKTRLDFTGTVYFQPLYRYIANHRVLSQLKAEMPLTGHLSISALYNYSYSSFSTTSESDRSSNLKLGLTFSL
;
A
#
# COMPACT_ATOMS: atom_id res chain seq x y z
N MET A 1 -13.49 2.91 52.59
CA MET A 1 -14.31 3.43 51.48
C MET A 1 -13.46 3.32 50.22
N LYS A 2 -13.57 2.21 49.50
CA LYS A 2 -12.74 1.92 48.30
C LYS A 2 -13.53 2.36 47.07
N LEU A 3 -13.02 3.41 46.39
CA LEU A 3 -13.57 3.87 45.12
C LEU A 3 -12.97 2.99 44.00
N LEU A 4 -13.76 2.09 43.46
CA LEU A 4 -13.46 1.34 42.25
C LEU A 4 -13.67 2.26 41.05
N LEU A 5 -12.58 2.74 40.46
CA LEU A 5 -12.62 3.42 39.16
C LEU A 5 -12.78 2.33 38.09
N SER A 6 -13.99 2.15 37.62
CA SER A 6 -14.31 1.34 36.45
C SER A 6 -14.00 2.17 35.21
N ILE A 7 -12.82 1.97 34.61
CA ILE A 7 -12.50 2.53 33.29
C ILE A 7 -13.16 1.61 32.26
N GLY A 8 -14.37 1.99 31.85
CA GLY A 8 -15.02 1.38 30.70
C GLY A 8 -14.28 1.77 29.42
N PHE A 9 -13.49 0.86 28.90
CA PHE A 9 -12.83 1.00 27.59
C PHE A 9 -13.90 0.77 26.52
N THR A 10 -14.62 1.82 26.17
CA THR A 10 -15.58 1.81 25.06
C THR A 10 -14.79 1.83 23.77
N PHE A 11 -14.57 0.67 23.17
CA PHE A 11 -14.12 0.55 21.78
C PHE A 11 -15.23 1.07 20.86
N LEU A 12 -15.15 2.32 20.50
CA LEU A 12 -15.90 2.87 19.39
C LEU A 12 -15.30 2.28 18.10
N PHE A 13 -15.92 1.23 17.60
CA PHE A 13 -15.69 0.74 16.24
C PHE A 13 -16.26 1.79 15.27
N PHE A 14 -15.44 2.73 14.86
CA PHE A 14 -15.71 3.50 13.67
C PHE A 14 -15.47 2.58 12.48
N TYR A 15 -16.53 2.06 11.90
CA TYR A 15 -16.49 1.43 10.60
C TYR A 15 -16.20 2.52 9.55
N ASN A 16 -14.92 2.77 9.31
CA ASN A 16 -14.50 3.59 8.19
C ASN A 16 -14.19 2.64 7.03
N ALA A 17 -14.99 2.73 5.97
CA ALA A 17 -14.74 2.09 4.70
C ALA A 17 -13.36 2.53 4.17
N ASN A 18 -12.42 1.60 4.10
CA ASN A 18 -11.02 1.91 3.85
C ASN A 18 -10.64 1.68 2.40
N ALA A 19 -10.52 2.76 1.66
CA ALA A 19 -9.85 2.78 0.37
C ALA A 19 -8.39 2.34 0.48
N GLN A 20 -8.10 1.09 0.21
CA GLN A 20 -6.72 0.61 0.24
C GLN A 20 -6.00 0.91 -1.08
N LEU A 21 -5.39 2.08 -1.17
CA LEU A 21 -4.35 2.33 -2.16
C LEU A 21 -3.03 1.73 -1.63
N VAL A 22 -2.47 0.79 -2.39
CA VAL A 22 -1.27 0.07 -1.95
C VAL A 22 -0.04 0.93 -2.18
N ASN A 23 0.72 1.20 -1.11
CA ASN A 23 2.01 1.85 -1.21
C ASN A 23 3.08 0.84 -1.63
N ILE A 24 3.61 1.03 -2.82
CA ILE A 24 4.58 0.15 -3.46
C ILE A 24 5.97 0.29 -2.84
N GLU A 25 6.35 1.50 -2.40
CA GLU A 25 7.70 1.75 -1.89
C GLU A 25 7.99 1.02 -0.57
N SER A 26 6.99 0.92 0.32
CA SER A 26 7.15 0.20 1.59
C SER A 26 7.30 -1.32 1.41
N LYS A 27 6.92 -1.83 0.25
CA LYS A 27 7.01 -3.26 -0.08
C LYS A 27 8.30 -3.64 -0.81
N ARG A 28 9.10 -2.66 -1.21
CA ARG A 28 10.39 -2.91 -1.86
C ARG A 28 11.36 -3.61 -0.90
N MET A 29 11.99 -4.65 -1.41
CA MET A 29 13.03 -5.37 -0.66
C MET A 29 14.37 -4.71 -0.92
N GLN A 30 14.98 -4.18 0.14
CA GLN A 30 16.10 -3.25 0.03
C GLN A 30 17.48 -3.92 0.06
N LYS A 31 17.55 -5.25 0.23
CA LYS A 31 18.84 -5.98 0.20
C LYS A 31 19.42 -5.98 -1.23
N ASP A 32 20.51 -5.24 -1.43
CA ASP A 32 21.10 -5.08 -2.76
C ASP A 32 21.70 -6.37 -3.34
N SER A 33 22.17 -7.28 -2.49
CA SER A 33 22.81 -8.54 -2.89
C SER A 33 21.83 -9.67 -3.28
N VAL A 34 20.57 -9.61 -2.84
CA VAL A 34 19.59 -10.67 -3.11
C VAL A 34 18.95 -10.45 -4.47
N ARG A 35 19.09 -11.46 -5.38
CA ARG A 35 18.53 -11.37 -6.73
C ARG A 35 17.06 -11.74 -6.80
N PHE A 36 16.61 -12.70 -6.01
CA PHE A 36 15.22 -13.08 -5.88
C PHE A 36 14.80 -12.92 -4.43
N ALA A 37 13.67 -12.28 -4.20
CA ALA A 37 13.09 -12.19 -2.88
C ALA A 37 11.56 -12.32 -3.00
N LEU A 38 10.96 -13.06 -2.10
CA LEU A 38 9.52 -13.30 -1.99
C LEU A 38 9.08 -13.01 -0.56
N LYS A 39 8.01 -12.26 -0.42
CA LYS A 39 7.29 -12.08 0.85
C LYS A 39 5.83 -12.43 0.66
N SER A 40 5.26 -13.11 1.63
CA SER A 40 3.84 -13.43 1.66
C SER A 40 3.28 -13.17 3.04
N ASP A 41 2.16 -12.47 3.08
CA ASP A 41 1.38 -12.23 4.28
C ASP A 41 0.01 -12.87 4.09
N LEU A 42 -0.47 -13.62 5.08
CA LEU A 42 -1.80 -14.18 5.12
C LEU A 42 -2.49 -13.69 6.39
N LEU A 43 -3.71 -13.22 6.22
CA LEU A 43 -4.60 -12.80 7.29
C LEU A 43 -5.87 -13.64 7.21
N PHE A 44 -6.27 -14.22 8.34
CA PHE A 44 -7.54 -14.90 8.47
C PHE A 44 -8.17 -14.51 9.82
N ASN A 45 -9.43 -14.08 9.78
CA ASN A 45 -10.22 -13.81 10.97
C ASN A 45 -11.62 -14.36 10.74
N TYR A 46 -12.13 -15.12 11.70
CA TYR A 46 -13.51 -15.58 11.75
C TYR A 46 -14.07 -15.30 13.13
N THR A 47 -15.18 -14.60 13.16
CA THR A 47 -15.91 -14.31 14.39
C THR A 47 -17.36 -14.74 14.18
N ASP A 48 -17.92 -15.55 15.07
CA ASP A 48 -19.32 -15.92 15.10
C ASP A 48 -19.93 -15.50 16.43
N ASN A 49 -21.08 -14.85 16.35
CA ASN A 49 -21.86 -14.46 17.51
C ASN A 49 -23.33 -14.80 17.27
N ASN A 50 -23.76 -15.97 17.77
CA ASN A 50 -25.14 -16.47 17.64
C ASN A 50 -25.61 -16.56 16.17
N GLY A 51 -24.74 -17.01 15.27
CA GLY A 51 -25.03 -17.16 13.84
C GLY A 51 -24.88 -15.89 13.01
N ALA A 52 -24.52 -14.76 13.62
CA ALA A 52 -24.02 -13.58 12.93
C ALA A 52 -22.48 -13.69 12.84
N TYR A 53 -21.97 -14.06 11.67
CA TYR A 53 -20.53 -14.23 11.48
C TYR A 53 -19.91 -13.10 10.66
N ILE A 54 -18.63 -12.85 10.91
CA ILE A 54 -17.75 -12.04 10.08
C ILE A 54 -16.55 -12.90 9.71
N LEU A 55 -16.34 -13.08 8.41
CA LEU A 55 -15.16 -13.71 7.84
C LEU A 55 -14.30 -12.65 7.19
N ALA A 56 -13.02 -12.54 7.58
CA ALA A 56 -12.06 -11.69 6.92
C ALA A 56 -10.86 -12.52 6.43
N ILE A 57 -10.58 -12.43 5.14
CA ILE A 57 -9.44 -13.07 4.49
C ILE A 57 -8.61 -11.98 3.80
N GLY A 58 -7.32 -11.92 4.13
CA GLY A 58 -6.36 -11.04 3.48
C GLY A 58 -5.15 -11.82 3.00
N SER A 59 -4.73 -11.57 1.78
CA SER A 59 -3.51 -12.13 1.20
C SER A 59 -2.70 -11.03 0.54
N ASN A 60 -1.39 -11.07 0.74
CA ASN A 60 -0.47 -10.15 0.11
C ASN A 60 0.79 -10.93 -0.32
N ILE A 61 1.12 -10.83 -1.59
CA ILE A 61 2.32 -11.42 -2.17
C ILE A 61 3.16 -10.30 -2.78
N THR A 62 4.44 -10.29 -2.45
CA THR A 62 5.41 -9.37 -3.02
C THR A 62 6.60 -10.16 -3.53
N ALA A 63 6.91 -10.05 -4.81
CA ALA A 63 8.04 -10.69 -5.44
C ALA A 63 8.96 -9.66 -6.10
N GLN A 64 10.27 -9.87 -5.99
CA GLN A 64 11.28 -9.04 -6.63
C GLN A 64 12.33 -9.90 -7.29
N VAL A 65 12.61 -9.62 -8.56
CA VAL A 65 13.66 -10.27 -9.34
C VAL A 65 14.62 -9.22 -9.87
N LYS A 66 15.92 -9.43 -9.68
CA LYS A 66 16.99 -8.56 -10.20
C LYS A 66 17.78 -9.28 -11.28
N SER A 67 18.20 -8.55 -12.30
CA SER A 67 19.16 -9.03 -13.31
C SER A 67 20.51 -9.38 -12.67
N LYS A 68 21.36 -10.11 -13.41
CA LYS A 68 22.70 -10.50 -12.93
C LYS A 68 23.58 -9.29 -12.60
N ASP A 69 23.47 -8.22 -13.37
CA ASP A 69 24.19 -6.97 -13.19
C ASP A 69 23.54 -6.03 -12.15
N LEU A 70 22.43 -6.45 -11.50
CA LEU A 70 21.64 -5.72 -10.50
C LEU A 70 21.09 -4.37 -11.00
N ARG A 71 21.16 -4.12 -12.32
CA ARG A 71 20.69 -2.85 -12.90
C ARG A 71 19.20 -2.86 -13.21
N LYS A 72 18.62 -4.03 -13.48
CA LYS A 72 17.20 -4.20 -13.83
C LYS A 72 16.48 -4.90 -12.67
N ILE A 73 15.34 -4.37 -12.28
CA ILE A 73 14.52 -4.93 -11.21
C ILE A 73 13.09 -5.06 -11.73
N LEU A 74 12.56 -6.25 -11.68
CA LEU A 74 11.13 -6.50 -11.84
C LEU A 74 10.52 -6.72 -10.47
N PHE A 75 9.44 -6.01 -10.20
CA PHE A 75 8.78 -6.01 -8.91
C PHE A 75 7.29 -6.25 -9.09
N PHE A 76 6.73 -7.24 -8.40
CA PHE A 76 5.33 -7.61 -8.44
C PHE A 76 4.72 -7.50 -7.06
N ILE A 77 3.48 -6.98 -6.98
CA ILE A 77 2.63 -7.01 -5.81
C ILE A 77 1.26 -7.54 -6.22
N GLY A 78 0.75 -8.51 -5.45
CA GLY A 78 -0.61 -8.98 -5.51
C GLY A 78 -1.25 -8.89 -4.13
N ASN A 79 -2.41 -8.27 -4.02
CA ASN A 79 -3.21 -8.25 -2.79
C ASN A 79 -4.62 -8.72 -3.09
N TYR A 80 -5.20 -9.43 -2.13
CA TYR A 80 -6.61 -9.76 -2.11
C TYR A 80 -7.14 -9.55 -0.69
N ASN A 81 -8.32 -8.93 -0.56
CA ASN A 81 -9.00 -8.76 0.71
C ASN A 81 -10.49 -9.04 0.53
N LEU A 82 -11.01 -9.90 1.38
CA LEU A 82 -12.43 -10.23 1.50
C LEU A 82 -12.86 -10.01 2.93
N ILE A 83 -13.94 -9.27 3.13
CA ILE A 83 -14.67 -9.20 4.40
C ILE A 83 -16.12 -9.49 4.09
N ARG A 84 -16.63 -10.60 4.62
CA ARG A 84 -17.97 -11.11 4.39
C ARG A 84 -18.71 -11.29 5.71
N SER A 85 -19.97 -10.91 5.77
CA SER A 85 -20.89 -11.31 6.81
C SER A 85 -21.90 -12.35 6.29
N LYS A 86 -22.83 -12.74 7.14
CA LYS A 86 -23.90 -13.66 6.77
C LYS A 86 -24.75 -13.17 5.60
N ASP A 87 -25.01 -11.86 5.58
CA ASP A 87 -26.00 -11.25 4.67
C ASP A 87 -25.35 -10.41 3.55
N GLU A 88 -24.10 -9.97 3.73
CA GLU A 88 -23.43 -9.05 2.79
C GLU A 88 -21.93 -9.28 2.70
N ASP A 89 -21.36 -9.02 1.52
CA ASP A 89 -19.92 -8.84 1.30
C ASP A 89 -19.57 -7.37 1.53
N PHE A 90 -18.99 -7.04 2.70
CA PHE A 90 -18.58 -5.66 3.02
C PHE A 90 -17.38 -5.20 2.21
N GLN A 91 -16.50 -6.11 1.85
CA GLN A 91 -15.32 -5.81 1.06
C GLN A 91 -14.97 -7.00 0.19
N ASN A 92 -14.83 -6.76 -1.10
CA ASN A 92 -14.16 -7.65 -2.03
C ASN A 92 -13.23 -6.79 -2.87
N SER A 93 -11.94 -6.96 -2.69
CA SER A 93 -10.97 -6.12 -3.37
C SER A 93 -9.73 -6.89 -3.76
N TYR A 94 -9.21 -6.57 -4.94
CA TYR A 94 -7.91 -7.06 -5.38
C TYR A 94 -7.07 -5.92 -5.95
N PHE A 95 -5.76 -6.14 -5.94
CA PHE A 95 -4.78 -5.22 -6.44
C PHE A 95 -3.61 -5.99 -7.04
N PHE A 96 -3.28 -5.72 -8.28
CA PHE A 96 -2.10 -6.22 -8.96
C PHE A 96 -1.26 -5.07 -9.48
N HIS A 97 0.04 -5.11 -9.22
CA HIS A 97 0.99 -4.10 -9.67
C HIS A 97 2.26 -4.76 -10.14
N LEU A 98 2.67 -4.44 -11.35
CA LEU A 98 3.95 -4.84 -11.92
C LEU A 98 4.76 -3.60 -12.25
N ARG A 99 6.01 -3.55 -11.75
CA ARG A 99 6.92 -2.43 -11.97
C ARG A 99 8.28 -2.91 -12.45
N TYR A 100 8.75 -2.29 -13.49
CA TYR A 100 10.11 -2.44 -13.99
C TYR A 100 10.94 -1.21 -13.63
N ASN A 101 12.17 -1.43 -13.13
CA ASN A 101 13.13 -0.38 -12.82
C ASN A 101 14.42 -0.64 -13.56
N HIS A 102 14.98 0.39 -14.17
CA HIS A 102 16.28 0.37 -14.82
C HIS A 102 17.22 1.39 -14.19
N LYS A 103 18.31 0.93 -13.60
CA LYS A 103 19.36 1.79 -13.03
C LYS A 103 20.19 2.39 -14.16
N ILE A 104 20.11 3.70 -14.35
CA ILE A 104 20.92 4.45 -15.31
C ILE A 104 22.24 4.85 -14.66
N THR A 105 22.16 5.51 -13.49
CA THR A 105 23.30 5.87 -12.64
C THR A 105 23.06 5.40 -11.21
N ASP A 106 23.99 5.64 -10.29
CA ASP A 106 23.78 5.34 -8.86
C ASP A 106 22.69 6.22 -8.25
N PHE A 107 22.47 7.40 -8.81
CA PHE A 107 21.48 8.37 -8.38
C PHE A 107 20.13 8.21 -9.11
N LEU A 108 20.12 7.87 -10.42
CA LEU A 108 18.95 7.90 -11.29
C LEU A 108 18.52 6.50 -11.72
N ARG A 109 17.23 6.22 -11.62
CA ARG A 109 16.54 5.05 -12.20
C ARG A 109 15.36 5.49 -13.04
N LEU A 110 15.11 4.79 -14.13
CA LEU A 110 13.85 4.85 -14.88
C LEU A 110 12.89 3.81 -14.32
N GLU A 111 11.62 4.17 -14.27
CA GLU A 111 10.55 3.28 -13.81
C GLU A 111 9.42 3.24 -14.83
N GLY A 112 8.89 2.03 -15.08
CA GLY A 112 7.64 1.83 -15.81
C GLY A 112 6.77 0.87 -15.01
N PHE A 113 5.45 1.07 -15.00
CA PHE A 113 4.53 0.23 -14.24
C PHE A 113 3.15 0.11 -14.88
N ILE A 114 2.52 -1.02 -14.59
CA ILE A 114 1.10 -1.26 -14.85
C ILE A 114 0.43 -1.72 -13.57
N GLN A 115 -0.86 -1.44 -13.43
CA GLN A 115 -1.65 -1.80 -12.27
C GLN A 115 -3.10 -2.07 -12.68
N ASN A 116 -3.68 -3.07 -12.05
CA ASN A 116 -5.12 -3.34 -12.11
C ASN A 116 -5.63 -3.51 -10.68
N GLN A 117 -6.78 -2.92 -10.39
CA GLN A 117 -7.43 -3.05 -9.09
C GLN A 117 -8.94 -2.97 -9.21
N ASN A 118 -9.60 -3.64 -8.27
CA ASN A 118 -11.00 -3.51 -7.94
C ASN A 118 -11.11 -3.18 -6.44
N ASN A 119 -12.10 -2.40 -6.07
CA ASN A 119 -12.36 -2.14 -4.65
C ASN A 119 -13.81 -1.68 -4.47
N THR A 120 -14.65 -2.57 -3.94
CA THR A 120 -16.07 -2.28 -3.71
C THR A 120 -16.30 -1.19 -2.67
N LEU A 121 -15.42 -1.07 -1.66
CA LEU A 121 -15.50 0.01 -0.67
C LEU A 121 -15.23 1.41 -1.26
N LEU A 122 -14.60 1.47 -2.44
CA LEU A 122 -14.29 2.71 -3.15
C LEU A 122 -15.24 2.95 -4.31
N THR A 123 -16.28 2.10 -4.46
CA THR A 123 -17.15 2.13 -5.63
C THR A 123 -16.38 2.05 -6.96
N ILE A 124 -15.18 1.43 -6.92
CA ILE A 124 -14.33 1.22 -8.09
C ILE A 124 -14.54 -0.22 -8.56
N SER A 125 -15.35 -0.44 -9.61
CA SER A 125 -15.52 -1.77 -10.18
C SER A 125 -14.25 -2.26 -10.89
N ASN A 126 -13.53 -1.37 -11.56
CA ASN A 126 -12.25 -1.67 -12.21
C ASN A 126 -11.45 -0.40 -12.43
N ARG A 127 -10.15 -0.46 -12.08
CA ARG A 127 -9.20 0.61 -12.33
C ARG A 127 -7.92 0.04 -12.92
N ASN A 128 -7.66 0.42 -14.16
CA ASN A 128 -6.44 0.10 -14.86
C ASN A 128 -5.57 1.34 -14.96
N LEU A 129 -4.29 1.21 -14.69
CA LEU A 129 -3.36 2.31 -14.91
C LEU A 129 -2.01 1.80 -15.45
N ALA A 130 -1.38 2.66 -16.23
CA ALA A 130 -0.02 2.51 -16.70
C ALA A 130 0.74 3.83 -16.50
N GLY A 131 2.02 3.74 -16.18
CA GLY A 131 2.82 4.92 -15.95
C GLY A 131 4.29 4.69 -16.19
N ALA A 132 5.00 5.80 -16.40
CA ALA A 132 6.46 5.82 -16.53
C ALA A 132 7.03 7.09 -15.90
N GLY A 133 8.24 7.00 -15.39
CA GLY A 133 8.87 8.11 -14.71
C GLY A 133 10.29 7.85 -14.27
N VAL A 134 10.73 8.68 -13.35
CA VAL A 134 12.08 8.66 -12.80
C VAL A 134 12.04 8.46 -11.29
N ARG A 135 13.08 7.82 -10.78
CA ARG A 135 13.34 7.67 -9.34
C ARG A 135 14.75 8.12 -9.03
N LEU A 136 14.86 9.06 -8.12
CA LEU A 136 16.11 9.62 -7.64
C LEU A 136 16.44 9.03 -6.26
N LYS A 137 17.67 8.59 -6.08
CA LYS A 137 18.20 8.18 -4.78
C LYS A 137 18.86 9.39 -4.13
N LEU A 138 18.14 10.07 -3.22
CA LEU A 138 18.62 11.31 -2.60
C LEU A 138 19.64 11.04 -1.49
N VAL A 139 19.39 10.01 -0.65
CA VAL A 139 20.28 9.57 0.42
C VAL A 139 20.45 8.07 0.35
N SER A 140 21.67 7.58 0.55
CA SER A 140 21.98 6.15 0.59
C SER A 140 23.15 5.93 1.54
N GLU A 141 22.87 6.00 2.82
CA GLU A 141 23.78 5.69 3.92
C GLU A 141 23.48 4.29 4.47
N GLU A 142 24.30 3.82 5.38
CA GLU A 142 24.18 2.49 5.97
C GLU A 142 22.78 2.25 6.57
N ASN A 143 22.28 3.22 7.33
CA ASN A 143 21.00 3.12 8.05
C ASN A 143 19.90 3.99 7.47
N THR A 144 20.20 4.87 6.49
CA THR A 144 19.25 5.86 5.97
C THR A 144 19.16 5.78 4.46
N ARG A 145 17.96 5.68 3.94
CA ARG A 145 17.69 5.75 2.49
C ARG A 145 16.52 6.67 2.22
N VAL A 146 16.73 7.61 1.29
CA VAL A 146 15.69 8.54 0.87
C VAL A 146 15.59 8.53 -0.65
N TYR A 147 14.37 8.39 -1.14
CA TYR A 147 14.07 8.38 -2.57
C TYR A 147 12.97 9.37 -2.88
N PHE A 148 13.14 10.04 -4.00
CA PHE A 148 12.08 10.84 -4.64
C PHE A 148 11.75 10.21 -5.98
N GLY A 149 10.46 10.07 -6.29
CA GLY A 149 10.00 9.61 -7.60
C GLY A 149 8.97 10.54 -8.19
N ASN A 150 8.99 10.67 -9.52
CA ASN A 150 8.01 11.40 -10.28
C ASN A 150 7.68 10.64 -11.56
N ALA A 151 6.40 10.42 -11.82
CA ALA A 151 5.90 9.67 -12.96
C ALA A 151 4.67 10.33 -13.57
N TYR A 152 4.53 10.21 -14.87
CA TYR A 152 3.27 10.35 -15.57
C TYR A 152 2.49 9.05 -15.43
N MET A 153 1.16 9.15 -15.24
CA MET A 153 0.26 8.04 -15.07
C MET A 153 -1.01 8.27 -15.88
N TYR A 154 -1.36 7.29 -16.72
CA TYR A 154 -2.64 7.20 -17.40
C TYR A 154 -3.53 6.20 -16.68
N GLU A 155 -4.75 6.59 -16.37
CA GLU A 155 -5.71 5.85 -15.55
C GLU A 155 -7.04 5.73 -16.28
N ILE A 156 -7.58 4.52 -16.32
CA ILE A 156 -8.94 4.22 -16.76
C ILE A 156 -9.67 3.64 -15.55
N GLU A 157 -10.65 4.36 -15.05
CA GLU A 157 -11.44 3.98 -13.88
C GLU A 157 -12.90 3.79 -14.29
N THR A 158 -13.49 2.64 -13.93
CA THR A 158 -14.90 2.35 -14.14
C THR A 158 -15.61 2.47 -12.79
N LEU A 159 -16.58 3.36 -12.70
CA LEU A 159 -17.40 3.56 -11.51
C LEU A 159 -18.37 2.39 -11.35
N GLU A 160 -18.58 1.92 -10.12
CA GLU A 160 -19.45 0.78 -9.83
C GLU A 160 -20.93 1.15 -10.03
N ASP A 161 -21.32 2.33 -9.55
CA ASP A 161 -22.72 2.77 -9.51
C ASP A 161 -23.29 3.09 -10.90
N THR A 162 -22.47 3.70 -11.77
CA THR A 162 -22.92 4.21 -13.09
C THR A 162 -22.39 3.41 -14.25
N GLY A 163 -21.33 2.60 -14.06
CA GLY A 163 -20.59 1.96 -15.14
C GLY A 163 -19.78 2.94 -16.02
N GLU A 164 -19.77 4.22 -15.66
CA GLU A 164 -19.06 5.25 -16.40
C GLU A 164 -17.54 5.01 -16.37
N ARG A 165 -16.87 5.25 -17.50
CA ARG A 165 -15.43 5.17 -17.64
C ARG A 165 -14.80 6.54 -17.62
N LEU A 166 -13.95 6.78 -16.63
CA LEU A 166 -13.17 8.00 -16.50
C LEU A 166 -11.75 7.77 -17.01
N TYR A 167 -11.29 8.67 -17.88
CA TYR A 167 -9.95 8.67 -18.46
C TYR A 167 -9.15 9.81 -17.86
N ASN A 168 -8.14 9.48 -17.07
CA ASN A 168 -7.41 10.46 -16.27
C ASN A 168 -5.92 10.43 -16.57
N HIS A 169 -5.35 11.63 -16.72
CA HIS A 169 -3.92 11.86 -16.81
C HIS A 169 -3.45 12.50 -15.50
N ARG A 170 -2.63 11.77 -14.74
CA ARG A 170 -2.15 12.22 -13.43
C ARG A 170 -0.65 12.30 -13.38
N ASN A 171 -0.13 13.23 -12.58
CA ASN A 171 1.20 13.12 -12.03
C ASN A 171 1.19 12.17 -10.84
N SER A 172 2.26 11.41 -10.63
CA SER A 172 2.47 10.60 -9.43
C SER A 172 3.84 10.91 -8.86
N SER A 173 3.90 11.84 -7.92
CA SER A 173 5.11 12.17 -7.18
C SER A 173 5.12 11.44 -5.83
N TYR A 174 6.28 10.95 -5.39
CA TYR A 174 6.42 10.38 -4.07
C TYR A 174 7.75 10.71 -3.41
N LEU A 175 7.73 10.76 -2.09
CA LEU A 175 8.90 10.79 -1.23
C LEU A 175 8.86 9.56 -0.32
N SER A 176 9.94 8.78 -0.29
CA SER A 176 10.07 7.60 0.56
C SER A 176 11.35 7.67 1.36
N ALA A 177 11.25 7.50 2.67
CA ALA A 177 12.38 7.47 3.58
C ALA A 177 12.35 6.18 4.41
N THR A 178 13.50 5.53 4.54
CA THR A 178 13.69 4.36 5.40
C THR A 178 14.83 4.64 6.36
N TYR A 179 14.60 4.28 7.63
CA TYR A 179 15.62 4.31 8.66
C TYR A 179 15.67 2.97 9.40
N ALA A 180 16.85 2.34 9.40
CA ALA A 180 17.13 1.12 10.15
C ALA A 180 17.78 1.48 11.48
N PHE A 181 17.15 1.10 12.59
CA PHE A 181 17.69 1.34 13.94
C PHE A 181 18.71 0.25 14.30
N PRO A 182 20.02 0.54 14.35
CA PRO A 182 21.06 -0.49 14.50
C PRO A 182 20.94 -1.31 15.79
N LYS A 183 20.51 -0.67 16.89
CA LYS A 183 20.42 -1.29 18.22
C LYS A 183 19.22 -2.21 18.38
N THR A 184 18.09 -1.87 17.77
CA THR A 184 16.82 -2.57 17.96
C THR A 184 16.44 -3.46 16.77
N ARG A 185 17.19 -3.40 15.65
CA ARG A 185 16.87 -4.05 14.38
C ARG A 185 15.49 -3.65 13.84
N LEU A 186 14.93 -2.55 14.31
CA LEU A 186 13.67 -2.00 13.83
C LEU A 186 13.91 -1.23 12.54
N ASP A 187 13.21 -1.57 11.49
CA ASP A 187 13.17 -0.82 10.24
C ASP A 187 11.90 0.03 10.18
N PHE A 188 12.06 1.32 9.97
CA PHE A 188 10.96 2.25 9.81
C PHE A 188 10.96 2.83 8.40
N THR A 189 9.84 2.70 7.68
CA THR A 189 9.68 3.24 6.32
C THR A 189 8.46 4.13 6.27
N GLY A 190 8.67 5.39 5.89
CA GLY A 190 7.60 6.34 5.58
C GLY A 190 7.57 6.66 4.09
N THR A 191 6.39 6.72 3.50
CA THR A 191 6.21 7.12 2.10
C THR A 191 4.96 7.98 1.96
N VAL A 192 5.06 9.05 1.19
CA VAL A 192 3.93 9.92 0.84
C VAL A 192 3.88 10.06 -0.68
N TYR A 193 2.70 9.85 -1.25
CA TYR A 193 2.40 10.12 -2.65
C TYR A 193 1.49 11.33 -2.78
N PHE A 194 1.71 12.12 -3.83
CA PHE A 194 0.83 13.20 -4.28
C PHE A 194 0.50 12.97 -5.76
N GLN A 195 -0.80 12.83 -6.07
CA GLN A 195 -1.29 12.41 -7.38
C GLN A 195 -2.37 13.36 -7.93
N PRO A 196 -2.01 14.58 -8.36
CA PRO A 196 -2.95 15.50 -8.99
C PRO A 196 -3.28 15.12 -10.43
N LEU A 197 -4.48 15.51 -10.90
CA LEU A 197 -4.80 15.53 -12.32
C LEU A 197 -4.06 16.66 -13.02
N TYR A 198 -3.49 16.39 -14.20
CA TYR A 198 -2.83 17.44 -14.99
C TYR A 198 -3.77 18.56 -15.42
N ARG A 199 -5.01 18.23 -15.79
CA ARG A 199 -5.99 19.22 -16.24
C ARG A 199 -6.63 20.02 -15.10
N TYR A 200 -6.58 19.51 -13.84
CA TYR A 200 -7.22 20.12 -12.69
C TYR A 200 -6.52 19.70 -11.40
N ILE A 201 -5.52 20.45 -10.99
CA ILE A 201 -4.64 20.13 -9.84
C ILE A 201 -5.42 20.03 -8.51
N ALA A 202 -6.55 20.77 -8.39
CA ALA A 202 -7.41 20.65 -7.21
C ALA A 202 -7.99 19.24 -7.04
N ASN A 203 -8.15 18.46 -8.13
CA ASN A 203 -8.44 17.03 -8.06
C ASN A 203 -7.14 16.28 -7.83
N HIS A 204 -6.85 15.96 -6.59
CA HIS A 204 -5.65 15.24 -6.21
C HIS A 204 -5.94 14.15 -5.17
N ARG A 205 -5.04 13.18 -5.13
CA ARG A 205 -4.99 12.13 -4.11
C ARG A 205 -3.68 12.26 -3.33
N VAL A 206 -3.78 12.12 -2.01
CA VAL A 206 -2.63 11.99 -1.11
C VAL A 206 -2.67 10.62 -0.47
N LEU A 207 -1.57 9.89 -0.57
CA LEU A 207 -1.43 8.57 0.02
C LEU A 207 -0.22 8.60 0.93
N SER A 208 -0.39 8.18 2.18
CA SER A 208 0.71 8.08 3.14
C SER A 208 0.73 6.70 3.74
N GLN A 209 1.91 6.17 3.95
CA GLN A 209 2.11 4.91 4.63
C GLN A 209 3.31 5.00 5.55
N LEU A 210 3.13 4.51 6.76
CA LEU A 210 4.19 4.28 7.74
C LEU A 210 4.26 2.79 8.03
N LYS A 211 5.44 2.20 7.87
CA LYS A 211 5.71 0.80 8.19
C LYS A 211 6.80 0.72 9.24
N ALA A 212 6.56 -0.03 10.31
CA ALA A 212 7.57 -0.48 11.25
C ALA A 212 7.70 -2.01 11.11
N GLU A 213 8.90 -2.52 10.95
CA GLU A 213 9.18 -3.97 10.83
C GLU A 213 10.34 -4.33 11.73
N MET A 214 10.17 -5.34 12.58
CA MET A 214 11.18 -5.84 13.48
C MET A 214 11.38 -7.35 13.25
N PRO A 215 12.56 -7.80 12.79
CA PRO A 215 12.82 -9.20 12.59
C PRO A 215 12.89 -9.95 13.94
N LEU A 216 12.17 -11.06 14.03
CA LEU A 216 12.20 -12.00 15.16
C LEU A 216 13.17 -13.13 14.89
N THR A 217 13.19 -13.62 13.65
CA THR A 217 14.12 -14.66 13.17
C THR A 217 14.66 -14.28 11.79
N GLY A 218 15.43 -15.18 11.14
CA GLY A 218 15.91 -14.99 9.77
C GLY A 218 14.80 -14.86 8.72
N HIS A 219 13.63 -15.43 8.99
CA HIS A 219 12.52 -15.51 8.03
C HIS A 219 11.21 -14.89 8.54
N LEU A 220 11.12 -14.55 9.83
CA LEU A 220 9.91 -14.05 10.47
C LEU A 220 10.16 -12.66 11.07
N SER A 221 9.26 -11.73 10.76
CA SER A 221 9.23 -10.39 11.33
C SER A 221 7.84 -10.06 11.88
N ILE A 222 7.78 -9.24 12.92
CA ILE A 222 6.55 -8.56 13.33
C ILE A 222 6.50 -7.20 12.62
N SER A 223 5.32 -6.81 12.15
CA SER A 223 5.15 -5.56 11.43
C SER A 223 3.90 -4.81 11.86
N ALA A 224 4.02 -3.49 11.87
CA ALA A 224 2.92 -2.54 11.99
C ALA A 224 2.89 -1.68 10.73
N LEU A 225 1.70 -1.52 10.14
CA LEU A 225 1.50 -0.80 8.91
C LEU A 225 0.32 0.17 9.07
N TYR A 226 0.62 1.46 9.06
CA TYR A 226 -0.40 2.52 9.04
C TYR A 226 -0.51 3.08 7.63
N ASN A 227 -1.73 3.08 7.09
CA ASN A 227 -2.05 3.68 5.80
C ASN A 227 -3.02 4.83 6.01
N TYR A 228 -2.80 5.91 5.27
CA TYR A 228 -3.70 7.05 5.16
C TYR A 228 -3.92 7.37 3.70
N SER A 229 -5.16 7.59 3.30
CA SER A 229 -5.54 8.06 1.97
C SER A 229 -6.49 9.23 2.07
N TYR A 230 -6.32 10.16 1.16
CA TYR A 230 -7.17 11.33 0.97
C TYR A 230 -7.42 11.52 -0.51
N SER A 231 -8.67 11.72 -0.90
CA SER A 231 -9.06 12.15 -2.24
C SER A 231 -9.82 13.47 -2.12
N SER A 232 -9.34 14.50 -2.79
CA SER A 232 -10.02 15.81 -2.80
C SER A 232 -11.31 15.81 -3.60
N PHE A 233 -11.57 14.73 -4.35
CA PHE A 233 -12.72 14.58 -5.22
C PHE A 233 -13.26 13.16 -5.10
N SER A 234 -14.48 13.05 -4.61
CA SER A 234 -15.27 11.83 -4.59
C SER A 234 -16.40 11.92 -5.62
N THR A 235 -16.94 10.79 -6.04
CA THR A 235 -18.15 10.71 -6.85
C THR A 235 -19.38 11.30 -6.12
N THR A 236 -19.31 11.36 -4.78
CA THR A 236 -20.37 11.94 -3.91
C THR A 236 -20.17 13.43 -3.60
N SER A 237 -19.27 14.14 -4.31
CA SER A 237 -18.91 15.56 -4.10
C SER A 237 -18.27 15.92 -2.78
N GLU A 238 -18.07 14.98 -1.87
CA GLU A 238 -17.33 15.16 -0.61
C GLU A 238 -15.92 14.59 -0.70
N SER A 239 -14.99 15.14 0.10
CA SER A 239 -13.63 14.63 0.17
C SER A 239 -13.59 13.33 0.97
N ASP A 240 -12.98 12.27 0.39
CA ASP A 240 -12.81 10.99 1.05
C ASP A 240 -11.51 10.93 1.85
N ARG A 241 -11.63 10.51 3.09
CA ARG A 241 -10.48 10.22 3.97
C ARG A 241 -10.60 8.81 4.51
N SER A 242 -9.49 8.11 4.50
CA SER A 242 -9.43 6.76 5.06
C SER A 242 -8.12 6.54 5.79
N SER A 243 -8.18 5.88 6.92
CA SER A 243 -6.99 5.44 7.66
C SER A 243 -7.15 4.01 8.13
N ASN A 244 -6.06 3.25 8.12
CA ASN A 244 -6.06 1.86 8.51
C ASN A 244 -4.73 1.50 9.18
N LEU A 245 -4.81 0.83 10.34
CA LEU A 245 -3.67 0.26 11.04
C LEU A 245 -3.75 -1.26 10.99
N LYS A 246 -2.72 -1.90 10.47
CA LYS A 246 -2.57 -3.36 10.40
C LYS A 246 -1.38 -3.79 11.24
N LEU A 247 -1.58 -4.81 12.05
CA LEU A 247 -0.53 -5.50 12.80
C LEU A 247 -0.47 -6.94 12.29
N GLY A 248 0.73 -7.47 12.13
CA GLY A 248 0.85 -8.82 11.58
C GLY A 248 2.26 -9.40 11.61
N LEU A 249 2.34 -10.61 11.07
CA LEU A 249 3.58 -11.34 10.86
C LEU A 249 3.90 -11.35 9.35
N THR A 250 5.17 -11.15 9.05
CA THR A 250 5.71 -11.16 7.69
C THR A 250 6.70 -12.32 7.55
N PHE A 251 6.48 -13.19 6.58
CA PHE A 251 7.43 -14.23 6.18
C PHE A 251 8.25 -13.75 4.99
N SER A 252 9.56 -14.00 5.02
CA SER A 252 10.49 -13.65 3.94
C SER A 252 11.43 -14.80 3.61
N LEU A 253 11.61 -15.05 2.31
CA LEU A 253 12.58 -15.97 1.71
C LEU A 253 13.63 -15.17 0.94
#